data_2478f4871e78ee7c17ed7bf3f0c25542
#
_entry.id   2478f4871e78ee7c17ed7bf3f0c25542
#
_cell.length_a   1.000
_cell.length_b   1.000
_cell.length_c   1.000
_cell.angle_alpha   90.00
_cell.angle_beta   90.00
_cell.angle_gamma   90.00
#
_symmetry.space_group_name_H-M   'P 1'
#
loop_
_entity.id
_entity.type
_entity.pdbx_description
1 polymer ?
#
loop_
_entity_poly.entity_id
_entity_poly.type
_entity_poly.pdbx_seq_one_letter_code
_entity_poly.pdbx_strand_id
1 'polypeptide(L)'
;MAGISLVYNGIDLSQWFDVTDVQRNIGTSHVNSMAKIGQSDGQFWQHMTRDAKTITISGTVINVNLANLRRELGAALDVDEPKQLIVGDDADVYYLAIYDGQPTFSEDWRGGTISLSFIIPDGIAHSLTVQTFDNVSTDGTLNDELIIQNNGTYPVYPIIEVTMHSDNGYVGLASSNGSYLEFGNPEEVDGVIKQKSENALWEGYDTAPKTAVINSKFASLYPNFLSDPNKPNAVRGSIGYADTVGLDLNKGSGAIPTFSNGNNGYWGGPTLYMPIAPNSNGKGTGNFLMKTRFYFSTNTKRMGRLEFSLQSGDQVAYQCVVRDSSSVKDEIIVEFWAQDEFLDEFSLNRKQYTNGLYRELTIGKLGSKVTMQLGAVTQVKADNTATLRSTIVRNYNLDYMAGVDIDGYGFWFEQYQNTDHAIMDVTDTKFQWVNVDYWADIPNRFASGD
;
A
#
# COMPACT_ATOMS: atom_id res chain seq x y z
N MET A 1 17.53 58.79 -6.48
CA MET A 1 17.98 57.69 -5.61
C MET A 1 17.21 56.48 -6.10
N ALA A 2 17.89 55.37 -6.40
CA ALA A 2 17.17 54.15 -6.74
C ALA A 2 16.39 53.72 -5.49
N GLY A 3 15.10 53.54 -5.64
CA GLY A 3 14.22 53.01 -4.58
C GLY A 3 14.63 51.61 -4.15
N ILE A 4 14.12 51.13 -3.03
CA ILE A 4 14.30 49.74 -2.57
C ILE A 4 13.57 48.84 -3.55
N SER A 5 14.28 47.86 -4.13
CA SER A 5 13.63 46.84 -5.00
C SER A 5 12.73 45.92 -4.18
N LEU A 6 11.64 45.47 -4.79
CA LEU A 6 10.67 44.56 -4.19
C LEU A 6 10.29 43.47 -5.19
N VAL A 7 10.72 42.25 -4.92
CA VAL A 7 10.41 41.12 -5.82
C VAL A 7 9.47 40.15 -5.09
N TYR A 8 8.35 39.84 -5.69
CA TYR A 8 7.39 38.85 -5.20
C TYR A 8 7.04 37.84 -6.27
N ASN A 9 7.13 36.55 -5.96
CA ASN A 9 6.90 35.46 -6.91
C ASN A 9 7.69 35.61 -8.22
N GLY A 10 8.93 36.11 -8.14
CA GLY A 10 9.78 36.39 -9.29
C GLY A 10 9.43 37.64 -10.09
N ILE A 11 8.40 38.40 -9.67
CA ILE A 11 7.98 39.63 -10.32
C ILE A 11 8.51 40.82 -9.54
N ASP A 12 9.21 41.75 -10.20
CA ASP A 12 9.67 43.00 -9.62
C ASP A 12 8.48 43.97 -9.49
N LEU A 13 7.99 44.16 -8.26
CA LEU A 13 6.86 45.05 -7.98
C LEU A 13 7.33 46.53 -7.98
N SER A 14 8.62 46.80 -7.83
CA SER A 14 9.15 48.17 -7.85
C SER A 14 9.06 48.81 -9.23
N GLN A 15 8.72 48.08 -10.29
CA GLN A 15 8.39 48.63 -11.59
C GLN A 15 7.10 49.48 -11.61
N TRP A 16 6.22 49.29 -10.61
CA TRP A 16 4.91 49.95 -10.55
C TRP A 16 4.84 51.06 -9.52
N PHE A 17 5.67 51.01 -8.47
CA PHE A 17 5.68 52.01 -7.41
C PHE A 17 7.03 52.11 -6.73
N ASP A 18 7.36 53.28 -6.22
CA ASP A 18 8.55 53.50 -5.43
C ASP A 18 8.28 53.13 -3.98
N VAL A 19 9.04 52.16 -3.43
CA VAL A 19 8.96 51.77 -2.01
C VAL A 19 9.48 52.89 -1.13
N THR A 20 8.64 53.36 -0.21
CA THR A 20 8.98 54.48 0.70
C THR A 20 9.17 54.04 2.14
N ASP A 21 8.53 52.96 2.55
CA ASP A 21 8.61 52.45 3.92
C ASP A 21 8.44 50.93 3.92
N VAL A 22 9.23 50.23 4.77
CA VAL A 22 9.12 48.78 5.02
C VAL A 22 9.05 48.57 6.51
N GLN A 23 7.90 48.21 7.00
CA GLN A 23 7.65 47.91 8.41
C GLN A 23 7.83 46.43 8.69
N ARG A 24 8.81 46.09 9.53
CA ARG A 24 9.10 44.73 9.97
C ARG A 24 9.17 44.65 11.47
N ASN A 25 8.61 43.61 12.04
CA ASN A 25 8.79 43.30 13.45
C ASN A 25 10.23 42.79 13.70
N ILE A 26 10.84 43.24 14.77
CA ILE A 26 12.14 42.72 15.22
C ILE A 26 11.91 41.33 15.84
N GLY A 27 12.38 40.29 15.16
CA GLY A 27 12.19 38.92 15.59
C GLY A 27 10.78 38.34 15.28
N THR A 28 10.52 37.14 15.80
CA THR A 28 9.24 36.46 15.68
C THR A 28 8.30 36.81 16.82
N SER A 29 6.98 36.76 16.57
CA SER A 29 5.99 36.93 17.63
C SER A 29 6.03 35.71 18.56
N HIS A 30 6.14 35.93 19.86
CA HIS A 30 6.16 34.87 20.86
C HIS A 30 4.79 34.78 21.52
N VAL A 31 4.16 33.59 21.43
CA VAL A 31 2.92 33.27 22.13
C VAL A 31 3.26 32.34 23.29
N ASN A 32 3.09 32.86 24.52
CA ASN A 32 3.36 32.11 25.72
C ASN A 32 2.07 31.46 26.26
N SER A 33 2.08 30.13 26.38
CA SER A 33 1.00 29.38 27.03
C SER A 33 1.24 29.36 28.53
N MET A 34 0.27 29.85 29.30
CA MET A 34 0.32 29.95 30.74
C MET A 34 -0.87 29.25 31.37
N ALA A 35 -0.67 28.54 32.49
CA ALA A 35 -1.73 27.89 33.25
C ALA A 35 -1.76 28.39 34.69
N LYS A 36 -2.97 28.62 35.21
CA LYS A 36 -3.18 28.94 36.62
C LYS A 36 -3.40 27.66 37.41
N ILE A 37 -2.63 27.45 38.44
CA ILE A 37 -2.73 26.26 39.32
C ILE A 37 -3.43 26.67 40.62
N GLY A 38 -4.66 26.22 40.75
CA GLY A 38 -5.48 26.45 41.96
C GLY A 38 -5.65 27.94 42.32
N GLN A 39 -5.47 28.28 43.58
CA GLN A 39 -5.58 29.66 44.13
C GLN A 39 -4.22 30.33 44.31
N SER A 40 -3.14 29.79 43.77
CA SER A 40 -1.80 30.37 43.93
C SER A 40 -1.68 31.67 43.11
N ASP A 41 -0.86 32.57 43.61
CA ASP A 41 -0.50 33.80 42.90
C ASP A 41 0.40 33.45 41.72
N GLY A 42 0.22 34.20 40.60
CA GLY A 42 0.95 33.98 39.34
C GLY A 42 0.39 32.90 38.46
N GLN A 43 1.14 32.58 37.42
CA GLN A 43 0.78 31.55 36.43
C GLN A 43 2.01 30.66 36.14
N PHE A 44 1.77 29.41 35.87
CA PHE A 44 2.81 28.48 35.44
C PHE A 44 3.01 28.59 33.94
N TRP A 45 4.24 28.83 33.49
CA TRP A 45 4.60 28.85 32.09
C TRP A 45 4.68 27.39 31.59
N GLN A 46 3.94 27.07 30.53
CA GLN A 46 3.90 25.73 29.96
C GLN A 46 4.85 25.60 28.77
N HIS A 47 4.67 26.44 27.78
CA HIS A 47 5.50 26.46 26.58
C HIS A 47 5.35 27.80 25.83
N MET A 48 6.24 28.04 24.93
CA MET A 48 6.21 29.17 23.98
C MET A 48 6.13 28.64 22.56
N THR A 49 5.27 29.21 21.75
CA THR A 49 5.24 29.03 20.30
C THR A 49 5.58 30.31 19.59
N ARG A 50 6.03 30.19 18.35
CA ARG A 50 6.27 31.34 17.48
C ARG A 50 5.07 31.43 16.52
N ASP A 51 4.63 32.68 16.32
CA ASP A 51 3.50 32.97 15.44
C ASP A 51 4.02 33.55 14.11
N ALA A 52 3.11 33.65 13.13
CA ALA A 52 3.41 34.26 11.84
C ALA A 52 3.93 35.67 11.99
N LYS A 53 4.75 36.11 11.04
CA LYS A 53 5.30 37.47 10.98
C LYS A 53 4.60 38.24 9.87
N THR A 54 4.37 39.53 10.07
CA THR A 54 3.81 40.41 9.04
C THR A 54 4.88 41.43 8.60
N ILE A 55 4.96 41.64 7.29
CA ILE A 55 5.75 42.73 6.68
C ILE A 55 4.77 43.62 5.92
N THR A 56 4.78 44.92 6.28
CA THR A 56 3.97 45.91 5.57
C THR A 56 4.88 46.81 4.76
N ILE A 57 4.56 46.97 3.48
CA ILE A 57 5.34 47.70 2.51
C ILE A 57 4.48 48.86 2.00
N SER A 58 4.94 50.07 2.16
CA SER A 58 4.27 51.26 1.66
C SER A 58 5.10 51.92 0.55
N GLY A 59 4.40 52.50 -0.40
CA GLY A 59 5.04 53.12 -1.54
C GLY A 59 4.19 54.21 -2.19
N THR A 60 4.83 54.92 -3.11
CA THR A 60 4.16 55.97 -3.91
C THR A 60 4.22 55.64 -5.39
N VAL A 61 3.11 55.96 -6.05
CA VAL A 61 2.95 55.81 -7.50
C VAL A 61 2.83 57.19 -8.14
N ILE A 62 3.64 57.44 -9.15
CA ILE A 62 3.64 58.72 -9.88
C ILE A 62 3.69 58.49 -11.36
N ASN A 63 2.85 59.18 -12.11
CA ASN A 63 2.84 59.21 -13.59
C ASN A 63 2.67 57.87 -14.33
N VAL A 64 1.90 56.93 -13.79
CA VAL A 64 1.57 55.68 -14.43
C VAL A 64 0.09 55.60 -14.82
N ASN A 65 -0.26 54.69 -15.70
CA ASN A 65 -1.67 54.34 -15.97
C ASN A 65 -2.21 53.54 -14.79
N LEU A 66 -2.92 54.20 -13.89
CA LEU A 66 -3.44 53.62 -12.64
C LEU A 66 -4.39 52.45 -12.86
N ALA A 67 -5.12 52.40 -13.99
CA ALA A 67 -6.00 51.32 -14.32
C ALA A 67 -5.27 50.05 -14.69
N ASN A 68 -4.16 50.17 -15.42
CA ASN A 68 -3.28 49.02 -15.75
C ASN A 68 -2.55 48.55 -14.52
N LEU A 69 -1.99 49.46 -13.73
CA LEU A 69 -1.30 49.13 -12.49
C LEU A 69 -2.18 48.27 -11.57
N ARG A 70 -3.44 48.65 -11.35
CA ARG A 70 -4.34 47.84 -10.52
C ARG A 70 -4.56 46.43 -11.03
N ARG A 71 -4.64 46.23 -12.34
CA ARG A 71 -4.83 44.92 -12.96
C ARG A 71 -3.58 44.05 -12.87
N GLU A 72 -2.44 44.61 -13.20
CA GLU A 72 -1.15 43.91 -13.25
C GLU A 72 -0.68 43.58 -11.84
N LEU A 73 -0.77 44.53 -10.92
CA LEU A 73 -0.43 44.31 -9.51
C LEU A 73 -1.40 43.35 -8.83
N GLY A 74 -2.70 43.47 -9.13
CA GLY A 74 -3.69 42.50 -8.63
C GLY A 74 -3.38 41.07 -9.08
N ALA A 75 -3.05 40.89 -10.36
CA ALA A 75 -2.67 39.58 -10.86
C ALA A 75 -1.34 39.05 -10.26
N ALA A 76 -0.39 39.93 -9.97
CA ALA A 76 0.86 39.53 -9.34
C ALA A 76 0.71 39.12 -7.87
N LEU A 77 -0.29 39.66 -7.18
CA LEU A 77 -0.58 39.36 -5.78
C LEU A 77 -1.56 38.18 -5.58
N ASP A 78 -2.28 37.77 -6.63
CA ASP A 78 -3.27 36.69 -6.60
C ASP A 78 -2.57 35.35 -6.68
N VAL A 79 -2.24 34.80 -5.53
CA VAL A 79 -1.53 33.51 -5.38
C VAL A 79 -2.23 32.66 -4.33
N ASP A 80 -2.27 31.34 -4.56
CA ASP A 80 -2.94 30.36 -3.70
C ASP A 80 -2.06 29.84 -2.54
N GLU A 81 -0.77 30.12 -2.56
CA GLU A 81 0.20 29.63 -1.57
C GLU A 81 1.31 30.65 -1.31
N PRO A 82 2.03 30.57 -0.16
CA PRO A 82 3.14 31.48 0.12
C PRO A 82 4.21 31.43 -0.98
N LYS A 83 4.60 32.59 -1.48
CA LYS A 83 5.62 32.78 -2.51
C LYS A 83 6.80 33.56 -1.99
N GLN A 84 7.90 33.48 -2.70
CA GLN A 84 9.14 34.16 -2.36
C GLN A 84 8.97 35.69 -2.43
N LEU A 85 9.24 36.37 -1.32
CA LEU A 85 9.30 37.81 -1.20
C LEU A 85 10.75 38.22 -0.85
N ILE A 86 11.33 39.06 -1.70
CA ILE A 86 12.68 39.66 -1.50
C ILE A 86 12.52 41.15 -1.42
N VAL A 87 13.14 41.75 -0.38
CA VAL A 87 13.14 43.19 -0.20
C VAL A 87 14.56 43.70 -0.33
N GLY A 88 14.80 44.65 -1.19
CA GLY A 88 16.12 45.03 -1.65
C GLY A 88 17.04 45.72 -0.61
N ASP A 89 16.54 46.03 0.57
CA ASP A 89 17.37 46.48 1.71
C ASP A 89 18.07 45.32 2.43
N ASP A 90 17.60 44.06 2.20
CA ASP A 90 18.20 42.82 2.70
C ASP A 90 18.08 41.76 1.60
N ALA A 91 18.80 41.96 0.51
CA ALA A 91 18.66 41.18 -0.72
C ALA A 91 19.26 39.76 -0.65
N ASP A 92 19.95 39.43 0.44
CA ASP A 92 20.58 38.11 0.64
C ASP A 92 19.59 37.08 1.21
N VAL A 93 18.39 37.52 1.59
CA VAL A 93 17.34 36.67 2.15
C VAL A 93 16.03 36.85 1.43
N TYR A 94 15.18 35.83 1.57
CA TYR A 94 13.80 35.88 1.14
C TYR A 94 12.85 35.38 2.25
N TYR A 95 11.59 35.74 2.12
CA TYR A 95 10.51 35.27 2.97
C TYR A 95 9.53 34.45 2.15
N LEU A 96 9.00 33.37 2.71
CA LEU A 96 7.84 32.68 2.16
C LEU A 96 6.59 33.43 2.62
N ALA A 97 6.07 34.30 1.77
CA ALA A 97 5.05 35.25 2.09
C ALA A 97 3.79 35.06 1.25
N ILE A 98 2.65 35.27 1.87
CA ILE A 98 1.34 35.37 1.19
C ILE A 98 0.77 36.75 1.45
N TYR A 99 0.16 37.32 0.44
CA TYR A 99 -0.50 38.61 0.57
C TYR A 99 -1.71 38.49 1.51
N ASP A 100 -1.87 39.44 2.45
CA ASP A 100 -2.96 39.47 3.43
C ASP A 100 -3.84 40.72 3.28
N GLY A 101 -5.14 40.49 3.28
CA GLY A 101 -6.15 41.53 3.22
C GLY A 101 -6.38 42.13 1.83
N GLN A 102 -6.86 43.37 1.79
CA GLN A 102 -7.06 44.10 0.54
C GLN A 102 -5.97 45.15 0.34
N PRO A 103 -5.32 45.20 -0.86
CA PRO A 103 -4.36 46.26 -1.16
C PRO A 103 -5.04 47.60 -1.02
N THR A 104 -4.55 48.45 -0.14
CA THR A 104 -5.01 49.80 -0.04
C THR A 104 -4.29 50.68 -1.04
N PHE A 105 -5.01 51.20 -1.98
CA PHE A 105 -4.51 52.20 -2.94
C PHE A 105 -5.35 53.44 -2.85
N SER A 106 -4.72 54.49 -2.31
CA SER A 106 -5.37 55.83 -2.25
C SER A 106 -4.88 56.61 -3.45
N GLU A 107 -5.83 56.84 -4.40
CA GLU A 107 -5.58 57.54 -5.68
C GLU A 107 -5.76 59.04 -5.52
N ASP A 108 -4.88 59.82 -6.12
CA ASP A 108 -5.06 61.23 -6.47
C ASP A 108 -5.01 61.38 -8.01
N TRP A 109 -5.11 62.63 -8.49
CA TRP A 109 -5.19 62.88 -9.94
C TRP A 109 -3.95 62.46 -10.76
N ARG A 110 -2.79 62.31 -10.15
CA ARG A 110 -1.50 62.00 -10.85
C ARG A 110 -0.74 60.81 -10.28
N GLY A 111 -1.24 60.20 -9.25
CA GLY A 111 -0.55 59.12 -8.58
C GLY A 111 -1.36 58.58 -7.40
N GLY A 112 -0.68 58.14 -6.38
CA GLY A 112 -1.29 57.64 -5.17
C GLY A 112 -0.32 57.00 -4.22
N THR A 113 -0.81 56.55 -3.08
CA THR A 113 -0.06 55.75 -2.11
C THR A 113 -0.60 54.35 -2.04
N ILE A 114 0.32 53.40 -1.97
CA ILE A 114 0.01 51.99 -1.87
C ILE A 114 0.51 51.42 -0.55
N SER A 115 -0.24 50.50 0.03
CA SER A 115 0.21 49.73 1.18
C SER A 115 -0.13 48.27 0.98
N LEU A 116 0.89 47.40 1.06
CA LEU A 116 0.81 45.98 0.89
C LEU A 116 1.21 45.28 2.18
N SER A 117 0.39 44.35 2.67
CA SER A 117 0.67 43.55 3.87
C SER A 117 0.90 42.12 3.47
N PHE A 118 2.01 41.55 3.90
CA PHE A 118 2.39 40.16 3.64
C PHE A 118 2.53 39.42 4.96
N ILE A 119 1.85 38.28 5.07
CA ILE A 119 2.04 37.30 6.16
C ILE A 119 3.13 36.31 5.76
N ILE A 120 4.03 36.08 6.67
CA ILE A 120 5.06 35.06 6.61
C ILE A 120 4.67 33.96 7.61
N PRO A 121 4.05 32.86 7.16
CA PRO A 121 3.49 31.85 8.05
C PRO A 121 4.53 31.16 8.94
N ASP A 122 5.72 30.92 8.44
CA ASP A 122 6.84 30.30 9.17
C ASP A 122 7.60 31.30 10.08
N GLY A 123 7.38 32.61 9.88
CA GLY A 123 7.96 33.68 10.69
C GLY A 123 9.47 33.90 10.55
N ILE A 124 10.13 33.20 9.59
CA ILE A 124 11.58 33.22 9.41
C ILE A 124 12.01 33.82 8.06
N ALA A 125 13.26 34.26 7.99
CA ALA A 125 13.94 34.63 6.75
C ALA A 125 14.80 33.45 6.28
N HIS A 126 14.77 33.16 5.00
CA HIS A 126 15.54 32.11 4.34
C HIS A 126 16.69 32.72 3.55
N SER A 127 17.86 32.09 3.58
CA SER A 127 19.00 32.52 2.74
C SER A 127 18.70 32.23 1.28
N LEU A 128 18.99 33.20 0.40
CA LEU A 128 18.96 32.97 -1.05
C LEU A 128 20.07 32.04 -1.53
N THR A 129 21.18 31.98 -0.78
CA THR A 129 22.30 31.11 -1.11
C THR A 129 22.13 29.75 -0.45
N VAL A 130 22.00 28.70 -1.26
CA VAL A 130 22.06 27.32 -0.78
C VAL A 130 23.51 27.01 -0.44
N GLN A 131 23.75 26.56 0.80
CA GLN A 131 25.04 26.04 1.21
C GLN A 131 25.09 24.55 1.04
N THR A 132 26.06 24.06 0.31
CA THR A 132 26.34 22.63 0.15
C THR A 132 27.61 22.29 0.91
N PHE A 133 27.54 21.17 1.61
CA PHE A 133 28.67 20.59 2.32
C PHE A 133 28.86 19.18 1.78
N ASP A 134 30.09 18.77 1.63
CA ASP A 134 30.45 17.41 1.26
C ASP A 134 31.45 16.85 2.29
N ASN A 135 31.61 15.54 2.24
CA ASN A 135 32.56 14.83 3.10
C ASN A 135 33.88 14.56 2.39
N VAL A 136 34.19 15.29 1.32
CA VAL A 136 35.43 15.14 0.55
C VAL A 136 36.47 16.10 1.11
N SER A 137 37.62 15.58 1.52
CA SER A 137 38.76 16.44 1.94
C SER A 137 39.47 17.03 0.71
N THR A 138 40.33 18.03 0.99
CA THR A 138 41.07 18.76 -0.06
C THR A 138 41.97 17.89 -0.91
N ASP A 139 42.33 16.69 -0.46
CA ASP A 139 43.12 15.71 -1.19
C ASP A 139 42.25 14.67 -1.97
N GLY A 140 40.91 14.84 -1.91
CA GLY A 140 39.96 13.96 -2.58
C GLY A 140 39.61 12.69 -1.80
N THR A 141 40.03 12.56 -0.56
CA THR A 141 39.64 11.43 0.30
C THR A 141 38.27 11.69 0.93
N LEU A 142 37.50 10.61 1.13
CA LEU A 142 36.23 10.68 1.84
C LEU A 142 36.47 10.66 3.36
N ASN A 143 35.79 11.54 4.07
CA ASN A 143 35.78 11.58 5.52
C ASN A 143 34.54 10.87 6.07
N ASP A 144 34.68 10.24 7.22
CA ASP A 144 33.55 9.64 7.95
C ASP A 144 32.70 10.69 8.68
N GLU A 145 33.15 11.94 8.67
CA GLU A 145 32.51 13.08 9.35
C GLU A 145 32.21 14.20 8.36
N LEU A 146 30.99 14.71 8.41
CA LEU A 146 30.54 15.89 7.66
C LEU A 146 30.26 17.03 8.63
N ILE A 147 31.03 18.10 8.52
CA ILE A 147 30.85 19.30 9.36
C ILE A 147 29.90 20.25 8.66
N ILE A 148 28.69 20.38 9.20
CA ILE A 148 27.66 21.32 8.72
C ILE A 148 27.65 22.52 9.66
N GLN A 149 28.06 23.69 9.17
CA GLN A 149 28.04 24.91 9.94
C GLN A 149 26.77 25.71 9.62
N ASN A 150 25.90 25.85 10.62
CA ASN A 150 24.75 26.73 10.53
C ASN A 150 25.12 28.13 11.02
N ASN A 151 25.29 29.09 10.11
CA ASN A 151 25.55 30.48 10.43
C ASN A 151 24.29 31.31 10.72
N GLY A 152 23.11 30.68 10.58
CA GLY A 152 21.82 31.28 10.87
C GLY A 152 21.46 31.26 12.36
N THR A 153 20.41 31.98 12.70
CA THR A 153 19.85 32.05 14.08
C THR A 153 18.73 31.03 14.33
N TYR A 154 18.35 30.28 13.32
CA TYR A 154 17.27 29.27 13.37
C TYR A 154 17.79 27.86 13.08
N PRO A 155 17.31 26.83 13.78
CA PRO A 155 17.68 25.45 13.49
C PRO A 155 17.32 25.07 12.05
N VAL A 156 18.23 24.41 11.35
CA VAL A 156 18.02 23.95 9.96
C VAL A 156 18.01 22.43 9.92
N TYR A 157 17.11 21.90 9.13
CA TYR A 157 17.06 20.47 8.80
C TYR A 157 17.73 20.29 7.43
N PRO A 158 18.94 19.73 7.37
CA PRO A 158 19.65 19.57 6.11
C PRO A 158 18.98 18.51 5.24
N ILE A 159 19.01 18.70 3.92
CA ILE A 159 18.74 17.65 2.95
C ILE A 159 20.04 16.90 2.75
N ILE A 160 20.03 15.59 3.01
CA ILE A 160 21.21 14.74 2.92
C ILE A 160 21.04 13.84 1.68
N GLU A 161 21.96 14.01 0.72
CA GLU A 161 22.09 13.13 -0.43
C GLU A 161 23.22 12.14 -0.19
N VAL A 162 22.95 10.84 -0.31
CA VAL A 162 23.94 9.80 -0.16
C VAL A 162 24.09 9.06 -1.48
N THR A 163 25.29 9.03 -2.03
CA THR A 163 25.62 8.27 -3.23
C THR A 163 26.30 6.98 -2.83
N MET A 164 25.65 5.85 -3.13
CA MET A 164 26.20 4.52 -2.90
C MET A 164 27.10 4.11 -4.06
N HIS A 165 28.31 3.68 -3.75
CA HIS A 165 29.27 3.18 -4.74
C HIS A 165 29.33 1.66 -4.82
N SER A 166 28.67 0.96 -3.90
CA SER A 166 28.50 -0.49 -3.87
C SER A 166 27.15 -0.85 -3.26
N ASP A 167 26.74 -2.10 -3.39
CA ASP A 167 25.57 -2.61 -2.68
C ASP A 167 25.80 -2.46 -1.18
N ASN A 168 24.86 -1.80 -0.52
CA ASN A 168 24.92 -1.51 0.91
C ASN A 168 23.54 -1.70 1.54
N GLY A 169 23.45 -2.55 2.55
CA GLY A 169 22.22 -2.84 3.27
C GLY A 169 21.87 -1.85 4.39
N TYR A 170 22.78 -0.91 4.69
CA TYR A 170 22.63 -0.02 5.84
C TYR A 170 23.29 1.34 5.62
N VAL A 171 22.59 2.39 6.00
CA VAL A 171 23.13 3.75 6.12
C VAL A 171 22.78 4.30 7.48
N GLY A 172 23.77 4.60 8.28
CA GLY A 172 23.63 5.24 9.58
C GLY A 172 24.23 6.64 9.58
N LEU A 173 23.49 7.62 10.09
CA LEU A 173 23.94 8.99 10.28
C LEU A 173 23.74 9.37 11.74
N ALA A 174 24.81 9.71 12.43
CA ALA A 174 24.77 10.17 13.82
C ALA A 174 25.16 11.65 13.90
N SER A 175 24.36 12.43 14.60
CA SER A 175 24.64 13.85 14.82
C SER A 175 25.33 14.07 16.16
N SER A 176 26.18 15.08 16.23
CA SER A 176 26.88 15.49 17.46
C SER A 176 25.95 15.85 18.63
N ASN A 177 24.68 16.16 18.36
CA ASN A 177 23.66 16.40 19.39
C ASN A 177 23.00 15.12 19.94
N GLY A 178 23.44 13.93 19.49
CA GLY A 178 22.89 12.64 19.91
C GLY A 178 21.71 12.14 19.09
N SER A 179 21.24 12.88 18.09
CA SER A 179 20.24 12.39 17.14
C SER A 179 20.88 11.42 16.15
N TYR A 180 20.15 10.40 15.74
CA TYR A 180 20.61 9.48 14.72
C TYR A 180 19.50 9.17 13.72
N LEU A 181 19.90 8.82 12.52
CA LEU A 181 19.05 8.45 11.42
C LEU A 181 19.60 7.17 10.79
N GLU A 182 18.81 6.15 10.71
CA GLU A 182 19.21 4.83 10.20
C GLU A 182 18.27 4.39 9.10
N PHE A 183 18.87 3.90 8.01
CA PHE A 183 18.17 3.28 6.88
C PHE A 183 18.76 1.90 6.63
N GLY A 184 17.91 0.87 6.56
CA GLY A 184 18.33 -0.52 6.35
C GLY A 184 18.57 -1.26 7.67
N ASN A 185 19.30 -2.38 7.56
CA ASN A 185 19.60 -3.26 8.69
C ASN A 185 21.10 -3.33 8.93
N PRO A 186 21.62 -2.89 10.11
CA PRO A 186 23.04 -2.93 10.40
C PRO A 186 23.63 -4.36 10.48
N GLU A 187 22.78 -5.37 10.66
CA GLU A 187 23.17 -6.78 10.68
C GLU A 187 23.13 -7.43 9.29
N GLU A 188 22.79 -6.67 8.24
CA GLU A 188 22.82 -7.17 6.87
C GLU A 188 24.27 -7.36 6.43
N VAL A 189 24.65 -8.60 6.19
CA VAL A 189 25.96 -8.92 5.66
C VAL A 189 26.02 -8.51 4.19
N ASP A 190 26.91 -7.59 3.85
CA ASP A 190 27.14 -7.17 2.47
C ASP A 190 27.37 -8.38 1.56
N GLY A 191 26.56 -8.48 0.52
CA GLY A 191 26.63 -9.58 -0.44
C GLY A 191 25.59 -10.69 -0.25
N VAL A 192 24.73 -10.65 0.77
CA VAL A 192 23.56 -11.52 0.84
C VAL A 192 22.41 -10.85 0.06
N ILE A 193 22.24 -11.26 -1.18
CA ILE A 193 21.05 -10.88 -1.96
C ILE A 193 19.85 -11.54 -1.30
N LYS A 194 19.07 -10.76 -0.57
CA LYS A 194 17.77 -11.24 -0.07
C LYS A 194 16.82 -11.35 -1.24
N GLN A 195 16.37 -12.56 -1.50
CA GLN A 195 15.45 -12.82 -2.60
C GLN A 195 14.06 -12.27 -2.27
N LYS A 196 13.51 -11.54 -3.23
CA LYS A 196 12.11 -11.07 -3.15
C LYS A 196 11.15 -12.25 -3.23
N SER A 197 9.94 -12.07 -2.73
CA SER A 197 8.85 -13.03 -2.95
C SER A 197 8.54 -13.17 -4.44
N GLU A 198 8.33 -14.39 -4.90
CA GLU A 198 8.22 -14.75 -6.32
C GLU A 198 6.82 -15.27 -6.65
N ASN A 199 6.19 -14.73 -7.69
CA ASN A 199 4.95 -15.29 -8.21
C ASN A 199 5.25 -16.55 -9.03
N ALA A 200 4.94 -17.72 -8.50
CA ALA A 200 5.12 -19.00 -9.20
C ALA A 200 3.89 -19.40 -10.04
N LEU A 201 2.71 -18.90 -9.67
CA LEU A 201 1.48 -19.08 -10.42
C LEU A 201 0.59 -17.84 -10.25
N TRP A 202 0.07 -17.34 -11.37
CA TRP A 202 -1.00 -16.33 -11.37
C TRP A 202 -1.88 -16.57 -12.58
N GLU A 203 -3.14 -16.97 -12.32
CA GLU A 203 -4.11 -17.29 -13.36
C GLU A 203 -5.45 -16.63 -13.05
N GLY A 204 -6.02 -15.91 -14.02
CA GLY A 204 -7.29 -15.21 -13.93
C GLY A 204 -8.46 -15.92 -14.62
N TYR A 205 -8.22 -17.07 -15.24
CA TYR A 205 -9.20 -17.89 -15.96
C TYR A 205 -10.05 -17.15 -17.01
N ASP A 206 -9.50 -16.10 -17.63
CA ASP A 206 -10.14 -15.43 -18.78
C ASP A 206 -10.21 -16.35 -19.99
N THR A 207 -9.22 -17.23 -20.11
CA THR A 207 -9.12 -18.30 -21.11
C THR A 207 -8.57 -19.56 -20.46
N ALA A 208 -8.56 -20.67 -21.18
CA ALA A 208 -7.93 -21.88 -20.70
C ALA A 208 -6.45 -21.66 -20.40
N PRO A 209 -5.99 -21.92 -19.15
CA PRO A 209 -4.57 -21.78 -18.83
C PRO A 209 -3.73 -22.73 -19.69
N LYS A 210 -2.61 -22.22 -20.22
CA LYS A 210 -1.78 -23.00 -21.16
C LYS A 210 -1.17 -24.27 -20.53
N THR A 211 -0.91 -24.23 -19.23
CA THR A 211 -0.29 -25.33 -18.47
C THR A 211 -1.33 -26.22 -17.78
N ALA A 212 -2.62 -25.88 -17.90
CA ALA A 212 -3.67 -26.64 -17.23
C ALA A 212 -3.84 -28.03 -17.83
N VAL A 213 -4.00 -29.00 -16.94
CA VAL A 213 -4.35 -30.37 -17.27
C VAL A 213 -5.75 -30.64 -16.74
N ILE A 214 -6.67 -30.95 -17.64
CA ILE A 214 -8.07 -31.19 -17.31
C ILE A 214 -8.31 -32.68 -17.13
N ASN A 215 -9.08 -33.03 -16.10
CA ASN A 215 -9.53 -34.39 -15.80
C ASN A 215 -8.43 -35.44 -15.56
N SER A 216 -7.24 -34.96 -15.18
CA SER A 216 -6.15 -35.82 -14.73
C SER A 216 -5.18 -35.08 -13.84
N LYS A 217 -4.27 -35.76 -13.16
CA LYS A 217 -3.25 -35.25 -12.25
C LYS A 217 -3.76 -34.53 -10.98
N PHE A 218 -5.05 -34.28 -10.83
CA PHE A 218 -5.56 -33.73 -9.59
C PHE A 218 -5.60 -34.80 -8.50
N ALA A 219 -4.97 -34.53 -7.37
CA ALA A 219 -4.98 -35.38 -6.19
C ALA A 219 -6.08 -34.93 -5.22
N SER A 220 -6.83 -35.88 -4.71
CA SER A 220 -7.88 -35.68 -3.71
C SER A 220 -7.81 -36.72 -2.62
N LEU A 221 -8.15 -36.31 -1.40
CA LEU A 221 -8.33 -37.22 -0.26
C LEU A 221 -9.70 -37.92 -0.27
N TYR A 222 -10.58 -37.50 -1.18
CA TYR A 222 -11.94 -38.11 -1.36
C TYR A 222 -12.10 -38.87 -2.67
N PRO A 223 -11.23 -39.84 -3.00
CA PRO A 223 -11.38 -40.60 -4.23
C PRO A 223 -12.63 -41.48 -4.25
N ASN A 224 -13.19 -41.80 -3.08
CA ASN A 224 -14.40 -42.58 -2.90
C ASN A 224 -15.36 -41.91 -1.92
N PHE A 225 -16.67 -42.10 -2.12
CA PHE A 225 -17.66 -41.60 -1.17
C PHE A 225 -17.52 -42.31 0.18
N LEU A 226 -17.20 -41.57 1.23
CA LEU A 226 -16.95 -42.07 2.58
C LEU A 226 -15.98 -43.27 2.63
N SER A 227 -14.95 -43.21 1.79
CA SER A 227 -13.96 -44.31 1.66
C SER A 227 -14.57 -45.68 1.28
N ASP A 228 -15.76 -45.69 0.69
CA ASP A 228 -16.41 -46.92 0.21
C ASP A 228 -16.00 -47.20 -1.25
N PRO A 229 -15.23 -48.27 -1.51
CA PRO A 229 -14.75 -48.58 -2.85
C PRO A 229 -15.90 -48.92 -3.84
N ASN A 230 -17.10 -49.21 -3.34
CA ASN A 230 -18.27 -49.44 -4.17
C ASN A 230 -18.98 -48.14 -4.58
N LYS A 231 -18.49 -47.00 -4.08
CA LYS A 231 -19.05 -45.67 -4.37
C LYS A 231 -17.97 -44.71 -4.84
N PRO A 232 -17.28 -45.03 -5.95
CA PRO A 232 -16.16 -44.22 -6.42
C PRO A 232 -16.65 -42.86 -6.90
N ASN A 233 -15.82 -41.86 -6.67
CA ASN A 233 -15.95 -40.58 -7.34
C ASN A 233 -15.47 -40.68 -8.79
N ALA A 234 -16.01 -39.84 -9.66
CA ALA A 234 -15.71 -39.92 -11.08
C ALA A 234 -15.24 -38.56 -11.63
N VAL A 235 -14.04 -38.53 -12.20
CA VAL A 235 -13.56 -37.39 -12.97
C VAL A 235 -14.23 -37.41 -14.35
N ARG A 236 -15.04 -36.38 -14.64
CA ARG A 236 -15.82 -36.28 -15.88
C ARG A 236 -16.32 -34.85 -16.11
N GLY A 237 -16.72 -34.56 -17.35
CA GLY A 237 -17.22 -33.24 -17.74
C GLY A 237 -16.12 -32.37 -18.33
N SER A 238 -16.36 -31.07 -18.41
CA SER A 238 -15.43 -30.08 -18.96
C SER A 238 -15.46 -28.78 -18.16
N ILE A 239 -14.45 -27.95 -18.35
CA ILE A 239 -14.39 -26.63 -17.79
C ILE A 239 -14.48 -25.62 -18.92
N GLY A 240 -15.44 -24.71 -18.82
CA GLY A 240 -15.57 -23.55 -19.68
C GLY A 240 -14.99 -22.30 -19.01
N TYR A 241 -14.71 -21.32 -19.82
CA TYR A 241 -14.19 -20.01 -19.38
C TYR A 241 -15.15 -18.96 -19.91
N ALA A 242 -15.91 -18.34 -19.03
CA ALA A 242 -16.99 -17.42 -19.36
C ALA A 242 -17.20 -16.39 -18.25
N ASP A 243 -18.10 -15.45 -18.48
CA ASP A 243 -18.49 -14.49 -17.46
C ASP A 243 -18.90 -15.19 -16.17
N THR A 244 -18.43 -14.66 -15.06
CA THR A 244 -18.67 -15.22 -13.74
C THR A 244 -20.13 -15.16 -13.34
N VAL A 245 -20.59 -16.14 -12.56
CA VAL A 245 -21.92 -16.19 -11.97
C VAL A 245 -21.87 -15.58 -10.55
N GLY A 246 -22.96 -14.93 -10.14
CA GLY A 246 -23.05 -14.28 -8.84
C GLY A 246 -22.67 -12.80 -8.87
N LEU A 247 -22.31 -12.24 -7.72
CA LEU A 247 -21.84 -10.85 -7.64
C LEU A 247 -20.38 -10.77 -8.08
N ASP A 248 -20.20 -10.40 -9.32
CA ASP A 248 -18.87 -10.16 -9.87
C ASP A 248 -18.36 -8.77 -9.47
N LEU A 249 -17.43 -8.73 -8.53
CA LEU A 249 -16.81 -7.50 -8.06
C LEU A 249 -15.77 -6.96 -9.05
N ASN A 250 -15.30 -7.77 -10.01
CA ASN A 250 -14.25 -7.42 -10.97
C ASN A 250 -14.71 -7.47 -12.43
N LYS A 251 -15.90 -7.95 -12.71
CA LYS A 251 -16.40 -8.19 -14.06
C LYS A 251 -15.41 -9.01 -14.92
N GLY A 252 -14.86 -10.06 -14.32
CA GLY A 252 -13.92 -10.97 -14.96
C GLY A 252 -14.60 -12.23 -15.43
N SER A 253 -13.81 -13.12 -16.01
CA SER A 253 -14.19 -14.48 -16.35
C SER A 253 -13.83 -15.45 -15.24
N GLY A 254 -14.33 -16.68 -15.31
CA GLY A 254 -14.02 -17.73 -14.36
C GLY A 254 -14.00 -19.10 -15.02
N ALA A 255 -13.36 -20.05 -14.35
CA ALA A 255 -13.45 -21.47 -14.68
C ALA A 255 -14.78 -22.01 -14.18
N ILE A 256 -15.67 -22.40 -15.09
CA ILE A 256 -17.04 -22.84 -14.81
C ILE A 256 -17.21 -24.32 -15.23
N PRO A 257 -17.72 -25.19 -14.35
CA PRO A 257 -17.90 -26.60 -14.69
C PRO A 257 -19.08 -26.81 -15.63
N THR A 258 -18.91 -27.75 -16.57
CA THR A 258 -19.99 -28.40 -17.30
C THR A 258 -20.02 -29.88 -16.94
N PHE A 259 -21.05 -30.29 -16.24
CA PHE A 259 -21.19 -31.68 -15.79
C PHE A 259 -21.73 -32.56 -16.90
N SER A 260 -21.13 -33.71 -17.04
CA SER A 260 -21.62 -34.75 -17.95
C SER A 260 -22.33 -35.85 -17.17
N ASN A 261 -23.45 -36.33 -17.68
CA ASN A 261 -24.15 -37.45 -17.10
C ASN A 261 -23.28 -38.73 -17.15
N GLY A 262 -23.25 -39.45 -16.08
CA GLY A 262 -22.49 -40.71 -15.99
C GLY A 262 -23.08 -41.63 -14.93
N ASN A 263 -22.98 -42.93 -15.15
CA ASN A 263 -23.66 -43.91 -14.32
C ASN A 263 -22.89 -44.37 -13.08
N ASN A 264 -21.62 -43.98 -12.91
CA ASN A 264 -20.71 -44.71 -12.03
C ASN A 264 -20.10 -43.91 -10.88
N GLY A 265 -20.60 -42.75 -10.56
CA GLY A 265 -20.00 -41.98 -9.47
C GLY A 265 -21.05 -41.43 -8.52
N TYR A 266 -20.75 -41.44 -7.24
CA TYR A 266 -21.58 -40.75 -6.25
C TYR A 266 -21.32 -39.24 -6.33
N TRP A 267 -20.06 -38.85 -6.37
CA TRP A 267 -19.63 -37.51 -6.67
C TRP A 267 -18.83 -37.51 -7.97
N GLY A 268 -18.94 -36.50 -8.77
CA GLY A 268 -18.18 -36.43 -10.00
C GLY A 268 -18.28 -35.10 -10.70
N GLY A 269 -17.27 -34.83 -11.50
CA GLY A 269 -17.19 -33.61 -12.25
C GLY A 269 -15.79 -33.35 -12.78
N PRO A 270 -15.57 -32.20 -13.44
CA PRO A 270 -14.26 -31.88 -14.03
C PRO A 270 -13.26 -31.39 -13.00
N THR A 271 -12.01 -31.79 -13.21
CA THR A 271 -10.85 -31.29 -12.44
C THR A 271 -9.96 -30.41 -13.30
N LEU A 272 -9.28 -29.50 -12.66
CA LEU A 272 -8.17 -28.74 -13.24
C LEU A 272 -6.95 -28.89 -12.36
N TYR A 273 -5.81 -29.13 -12.98
CA TYR A 273 -4.49 -29.14 -12.34
C TYR A 273 -3.56 -28.18 -13.09
N MET A 274 -2.73 -27.47 -12.38
CA MET A 274 -1.67 -26.62 -12.91
C MET A 274 -0.35 -26.86 -12.14
N PRO A 275 0.78 -26.97 -12.83
CA PRO A 275 2.07 -27.05 -12.18
C PRO A 275 2.44 -25.71 -11.52
N ILE A 276 3.08 -25.78 -10.38
CA ILE A 276 3.70 -24.63 -9.69
C ILE A 276 5.20 -24.69 -9.97
N ALA A 277 5.74 -23.59 -10.49
CA ALA A 277 7.18 -23.48 -10.71
C ALA A 277 7.95 -23.50 -9.36
N PRO A 278 9.10 -24.16 -9.29
CA PRO A 278 9.94 -24.07 -8.11
C PRO A 278 10.43 -22.64 -7.88
N ASN A 279 10.87 -22.35 -6.66
CA ASN A 279 11.46 -21.05 -6.33
C ASN A 279 12.81 -20.83 -7.04
N SER A 280 13.40 -19.65 -6.92
CA SER A 280 14.67 -19.29 -7.56
C SER A 280 15.85 -20.18 -7.15
N ASN A 281 15.74 -20.92 -6.05
CA ASN A 281 16.71 -21.93 -5.65
C ASN A 281 16.46 -23.30 -6.32
N GLY A 282 15.51 -23.39 -7.22
CA GLY A 282 15.14 -24.63 -7.92
C GLY A 282 14.41 -25.63 -7.03
N LYS A 283 13.82 -25.19 -5.90
CA LYS A 283 13.15 -26.06 -4.94
C LYS A 283 11.65 -25.79 -4.88
N GLY A 284 10.86 -26.83 -4.69
CA GLY A 284 9.44 -26.76 -4.35
C GLY A 284 9.17 -26.65 -2.84
N THR A 285 10.21 -26.62 -2.03
CA THR A 285 10.12 -26.40 -0.57
C THR A 285 10.33 -24.93 -0.25
N GLY A 286 9.63 -24.42 0.77
CA GLY A 286 9.80 -23.04 1.20
C GLY A 286 8.55 -22.49 1.85
N ASN A 287 8.61 -21.20 2.17
CA ASN A 287 7.46 -20.45 2.61
C ASN A 287 6.64 -20.01 1.42
N PHE A 288 5.33 -20.06 1.54
CA PHE A 288 4.45 -19.68 0.45
C PHE A 288 3.15 -19.03 0.92
N LEU A 289 2.50 -18.35 -0.02
CA LEU A 289 1.15 -17.84 0.10
C LEU A 289 0.36 -18.21 -1.16
N MET A 290 -0.67 -19.03 -1.00
CA MET A 290 -1.64 -19.34 -2.04
C MET A 290 -2.95 -18.64 -1.73
N LYS A 291 -3.56 -18.03 -2.74
CA LYS A 291 -4.89 -17.45 -2.71
C LYS A 291 -5.69 -17.92 -3.91
N THR A 292 -6.94 -18.27 -3.68
CA THR A 292 -7.87 -18.54 -4.77
C THR A 292 -9.23 -17.97 -4.44
N ARG A 293 -9.88 -17.37 -5.44
CA ARG A 293 -11.23 -16.83 -5.31
C ARG A 293 -12.21 -17.68 -6.08
N PHE A 294 -13.34 -17.92 -5.46
CA PHE A 294 -14.35 -18.79 -6.01
C PHE A 294 -15.76 -18.38 -5.57
N TYR A 295 -16.73 -18.82 -6.33
CA TYR A 295 -18.14 -18.74 -6.00
C TYR A 295 -18.68 -20.14 -5.73
N PHE A 296 -19.47 -20.27 -4.68
CA PHE A 296 -20.12 -21.54 -4.32
C PHE A 296 -21.50 -21.25 -3.74
N SER A 297 -22.55 -21.59 -4.47
CA SER A 297 -23.92 -21.33 -4.07
C SER A 297 -24.79 -22.56 -4.19
N THR A 298 -25.44 -22.92 -3.09
CA THR A 298 -26.29 -24.10 -2.94
C THR A 298 -27.68 -23.78 -2.42
N ASN A 299 -28.58 -24.74 -2.50
CA ASN A 299 -29.88 -24.70 -1.85
C ASN A 299 -30.36 -26.14 -1.61
N THR A 300 -31.56 -26.31 -1.09
CA THR A 300 -32.16 -27.64 -0.79
C THR A 300 -32.27 -28.59 -1.99
N LYS A 301 -32.16 -28.08 -3.21
CA LYS A 301 -32.22 -28.88 -4.44
C LYS A 301 -30.87 -29.02 -5.14
N ARG A 302 -29.94 -28.09 -4.85
CA ARG A 302 -28.64 -27.99 -5.49
C ARG A 302 -27.54 -28.25 -4.47
N MET A 303 -27.03 -29.45 -4.51
CA MET A 303 -25.87 -29.88 -3.73
C MET A 303 -24.60 -29.74 -4.56
N GLY A 304 -23.44 -29.72 -3.92
CA GLY A 304 -22.17 -29.67 -4.61
C GLY A 304 -21.00 -29.82 -3.69
N ARG A 305 -19.84 -30.06 -4.27
CA ARG A 305 -18.56 -30.08 -3.59
C ARG A 305 -17.52 -29.37 -4.47
N LEU A 306 -16.68 -28.60 -3.86
CA LEU A 306 -15.54 -27.93 -4.50
C LEU A 306 -14.31 -28.19 -3.65
N GLU A 307 -13.33 -28.82 -4.24
CA GLU A 307 -12.08 -29.17 -3.60
C GLU A 307 -10.95 -28.31 -4.17
N PHE A 308 -10.04 -27.85 -3.32
CA PHE A 308 -8.83 -27.16 -3.68
C PHE A 308 -7.65 -27.90 -3.07
N SER A 309 -6.67 -28.27 -3.87
CA SER A 309 -5.48 -28.99 -3.41
C SER A 309 -4.21 -28.30 -3.85
N LEU A 310 -3.29 -28.13 -2.91
CA LEU A 310 -1.86 -28.01 -3.20
C LEU A 310 -1.27 -29.41 -3.18
N GLN A 311 -0.46 -29.74 -4.17
CA GLN A 311 0.06 -31.09 -4.39
C GLN A 311 1.56 -31.17 -4.28
N SER A 312 2.02 -32.34 -3.90
CA SER A 312 3.40 -32.81 -3.93
C SER A 312 3.43 -34.06 -4.80
N GLY A 313 3.80 -33.92 -6.06
CA GLY A 313 3.62 -34.98 -7.05
C GLY A 313 2.15 -35.37 -7.20
N ASP A 314 1.88 -36.67 -7.07
CA ASP A 314 0.52 -37.22 -7.16
C ASP A 314 -0.21 -37.28 -5.78
N GLN A 315 0.33 -36.62 -4.75
CA GLN A 315 -0.23 -36.64 -3.41
C GLN A 315 -0.75 -35.26 -3.01
N VAL A 316 -1.76 -35.26 -2.16
CA VAL A 316 -2.25 -34.02 -1.52
C VAL A 316 -1.21 -33.54 -0.51
N ALA A 317 -0.77 -32.29 -0.62
CA ALA A 317 -0.01 -31.63 0.43
C ALA A 317 -0.96 -30.86 1.37
N TYR A 318 -1.82 -30.02 0.84
CA TYR A 318 -2.87 -29.32 1.58
C TYR A 318 -4.16 -29.36 0.80
N GLN A 319 -5.27 -29.56 1.49
CA GLN A 319 -6.59 -29.55 0.85
C GLN A 319 -7.58 -28.73 1.66
N CYS A 320 -8.42 -27.99 0.94
CA CYS A 320 -9.65 -27.39 1.46
C CYS A 320 -10.83 -27.96 0.68
N VAL A 321 -11.82 -28.46 1.39
CA VAL A 321 -13.06 -28.97 0.81
C VAL A 321 -14.22 -28.09 1.25
N VAL A 322 -14.98 -27.57 0.30
CA VAL A 322 -16.23 -26.84 0.54
C VAL A 322 -17.37 -27.68 0.00
N ARG A 323 -18.26 -28.16 0.84
CA ARG A 323 -19.32 -29.08 0.44
C ARG A 323 -20.66 -28.76 1.04
N ASP A 324 -21.68 -29.00 0.25
CA ASP A 324 -23.08 -29.19 0.66
C ASP A 324 -23.54 -30.58 0.22
N SER A 325 -23.63 -31.47 1.17
CA SER A 325 -23.98 -32.89 0.94
C SER A 325 -25.39 -33.23 1.41
N SER A 326 -26.19 -32.23 1.79
CA SER A 326 -27.49 -32.47 2.40
C SER A 326 -28.60 -31.61 1.78
N SER A 327 -29.63 -32.25 1.28
CA SER A 327 -30.87 -31.57 0.84
C SER A 327 -31.75 -31.07 2.00
N VAL A 328 -31.45 -31.48 3.23
CA VAL A 328 -32.30 -31.24 4.42
C VAL A 328 -31.64 -30.21 5.36
N LYS A 329 -30.35 -30.35 5.62
CA LYS A 329 -29.62 -29.46 6.54
C LYS A 329 -29.31 -28.14 5.87
N ASP A 330 -29.47 -27.03 6.61
CA ASP A 330 -29.13 -25.69 6.16
C ASP A 330 -27.65 -25.34 6.51
N GLU A 331 -26.73 -26.16 5.95
CA GLU A 331 -25.31 -26.05 6.26
C GLU A 331 -24.44 -26.24 5.02
N ILE A 332 -23.29 -25.53 5.02
CA ILE A 332 -22.14 -25.78 4.17
C ILE A 332 -20.99 -26.16 5.07
N ILE A 333 -20.35 -27.27 4.77
CA ILE A 333 -19.22 -27.76 5.54
C ILE A 333 -17.93 -27.38 4.83
N VAL A 334 -16.98 -26.87 5.58
CA VAL A 334 -15.63 -26.58 5.13
C VAL A 334 -14.65 -27.41 5.96
N GLU A 335 -13.77 -28.14 5.25
CA GLU A 335 -12.77 -28.99 5.87
C GLU A 335 -11.38 -28.58 5.43
N PHE A 336 -10.43 -28.64 6.38
CA PHE A 336 -9.02 -28.44 6.12
C PHE A 336 -8.24 -29.71 6.41
N TRP A 337 -7.30 -30.01 5.50
CA TRP A 337 -6.46 -31.21 5.54
C TRP A 337 -5.01 -30.87 5.22
N ALA A 338 -4.07 -31.61 5.79
CA ALA A 338 -2.67 -31.61 5.40
C ALA A 338 -2.20 -33.06 5.23
N GLN A 339 -1.77 -33.40 4.03
CA GLN A 339 -1.60 -34.79 3.61
C GLN A 339 -2.88 -35.60 3.91
N ASP A 340 -2.79 -36.69 4.65
CA ASP A 340 -3.90 -37.52 5.09
C ASP A 340 -4.44 -37.16 6.49
N GLU A 341 -3.89 -36.13 7.13
CA GLU A 341 -4.33 -35.65 8.44
C GLU A 341 -5.52 -34.69 8.30
N PHE A 342 -6.61 -35.02 8.97
CA PHE A 342 -7.75 -34.13 9.13
C PHE A 342 -7.42 -33.05 10.19
N LEU A 343 -7.44 -31.79 9.77
CA LEU A 343 -7.07 -30.68 10.66
C LEU A 343 -8.28 -30.05 11.35
N ASP A 344 -9.33 -29.73 10.59
CA ASP A 344 -10.51 -29.05 11.15
C ASP A 344 -11.72 -29.14 10.19
N GLU A 345 -12.91 -29.08 10.78
CA GLU A 345 -14.19 -28.95 10.08
C GLU A 345 -15.03 -27.86 10.73
N PHE A 346 -15.68 -27.05 9.95
CA PHE A 346 -16.65 -26.10 10.46
C PHE A 346 -17.87 -25.99 9.54
N SER A 347 -19.03 -25.86 10.18
CA SER A 347 -20.31 -25.70 9.50
C SER A 347 -20.69 -24.23 9.42
N LEU A 348 -21.13 -23.81 8.25
CA LEU A 348 -21.62 -22.46 7.95
C LEU A 348 -23.08 -22.53 7.58
N ASN A 349 -23.87 -21.55 8.01
CA ASN A 349 -25.24 -21.45 7.59
C ASN A 349 -25.32 -21.21 6.08
N ARG A 350 -26.07 -22.03 5.35
CA ARG A 350 -26.19 -21.98 3.90
C ARG A 350 -26.65 -20.60 3.40
N LYS A 351 -27.66 -19.99 4.02
CA LYS A 351 -28.16 -18.67 3.63
C LYS A 351 -27.13 -17.56 3.80
N GLN A 352 -26.34 -17.63 4.86
CA GLN A 352 -25.26 -16.65 5.10
C GLN A 352 -24.09 -16.86 4.15
N TYR A 353 -23.79 -18.11 3.83
CA TYR A 353 -22.70 -18.42 2.92
C TYR A 353 -23.07 -18.07 1.47
N THR A 354 -24.24 -18.43 1.00
CA THR A 354 -24.70 -18.24 -0.37
C THR A 354 -25.36 -16.86 -0.59
N ASN A 355 -24.79 -15.82 -0.04
CA ASN A 355 -25.33 -14.45 -0.12
C ASN A 355 -24.91 -13.67 -1.37
N GLY A 356 -24.44 -14.37 -2.40
CA GLY A 356 -24.02 -13.78 -3.68
C GLY A 356 -22.61 -13.21 -3.68
N LEU A 357 -21.81 -13.42 -2.63
CA LEU A 357 -20.42 -12.97 -2.58
C LEU A 357 -19.46 -14.10 -2.93
N TYR A 358 -18.40 -13.73 -3.62
CA TYR A 358 -17.22 -14.59 -3.78
C TYR A 358 -16.55 -14.86 -2.44
N ARG A 359 -15.80 -15.94 -2.39
CA ARG A 359 -14.96 -16.32 -1.26
C ARG A 359 -13.49 -16.29 -1.68
N GLU A 360 -12.62 -15.92 -0.77
CA GLU A 360 -11.18 -16.09 -0.94
C GLU A 360 -10.69 -17.13 0.07
N LEU A 361 -10.13 -18.22 -0.46
CA LEU A 361 -9.35 -19.17 0.30
C LEU A 361 -7.89 -18.74 0.26
N THR A 362 -7.27 -18.68 1.42
CA THR A 362 -5.83 -18.45 1.58
C THR A 362 -5.20 -19.61 2.32
N ILE A 363 -4.12 -20.16 1.79
CA ILE A 363 -3.24 -21.11 2.49
C ILE A 363 -1.86 -20.50 2.52
N GLY A 364 -1.35 -20.20 3.71
CA GLY A 364 -0.03 -19.63 3.94
C GLY A 364 0.83 -20.54 4.79
N LYS A 365 2.11 -20.67 4.45
CA LYS A 365 3.10 -21.45 5.20
C LYS A 365 4.31 -20.58 5.54
N LEU A 366 4.69 -20.55 6.81
CA LEU A 366 5.89 -19.90 7.32
C LEU A 366 6.61 -20.89 8.25
N GLY A 367 7.62 -21.55 7.72
CA GLY A 367 8.26 -22.67 8.44
C GLY A 367 7.27 -23.82 8.66
N SER A 368 7.06 -24.21 9.91
CA SER A 368 6.05 -25.21 10.32
C SER A 368 4.66 -24.59 10.57
N LYS A 369 4.55 -23.25 10.61
CA LYS A 369 3.26 -22.58 10.82
C LYS A 369 2.49 -22.51 9.52
N VAL A 370 1.29 -23.07 9.54
CA VAL A 370 0.33 -23.05 8.42
C VAL A 370 -0.90 -22.28 8.83
N THR A 371 -1.28 -21.31 8.02
CA THR A 371 -2.54 -20.58 8.18
C THR A 371 -3.48 -20.93 7.03
N MET A 372 -4.67 -21.36 7.36
CA MET A 372 -5.77 -21.53 6.40
C MET A 372 -6.87 -20.54 6.73
N GLN A 373 -7.28 -19.76 5.73
CA GLN A 373 -8.26 -18.69 5.90
C GLN A 373 -9.31 -18.76 4.80
N LEU A 374 -10.57 -18.58 5.19
CA LEU A 374 -11.69 -18.44 4.26
C LEU A 374 -12.49 -17.19 4.63
N GLY A 375 -12.70 -16.28 3.68
CA GLY A 375 -13.44 -15.05 3.89
C GLY A 375 -14.33 -14.66 2.71
N ALA A 376 -15.39 -13.90 2.97
CA ALA A 376 -16.24 -13.33 1.93
C ALA A 376 -15.60 -12.05 1.35
N VAL A 377 -15.43 -12.00 0.06
CA VAL A 377 -14.88 -10.86 -0.66
C VAL A 377 -15.92 -9.74 -0.73
N THR A 378 -15.61 -8.57 -0.21
CA THR A 378 -16.48 -7.40 -0.26
C THR A 378 -15.99 -6.34 -1.22
N GLN A 379 -14.69 -6.32 -1.50
CA GLN A 379 -14.05 -5.39 -2.42
C GLN A 379 -12.76 -6.02 -2.94
N VAL A 380 -12.45 -5.78 -4.18
CA VAL A 380 -11.13 -6.06 -4.76
C VAL A 380 -10.49 -4.72 -5.12
N LYS A 381 -9.27 -4.50 -4.67
CA LYS A 381 -8.49 -3.29 -4.93
C LYS A 381 -7.76 -3.38 -6.27
N ALA A 382 -7.22 -2.26 -6.73
CA ALA A 382 -6.47 -2.19 -8.00
C ALA A 382 -5.23 -3.10 -8.04
N ASP A 383 -4.63 -3.37 -6.89
CA ASP A 383 -3.49 -4.30 -6.73
C ASP A 383 -3.92 -5.78 -6.62
N ASN A 384 -5.19 -6.06 -6.91
CA ASN A 384 -5.83 -7.38 -6.80
C ASN A 384 -5.90 -7.95 -5.37
N THR A 385 -5.70 -7.13 -4.33
CA THR A 385 -5.95 -7.55 -2.95
C THR A 385 -7.44 -7.46 -2.61
N ALA A 386 -7.94 -8.41 -1.81
CA ALA A 386 -9.33 -8.44 -1.40
C ALA A 386 -9.53 -7.89 0.02
N THR A 387 -10.61 -7.13 0.19
CA THR A 387 -11.15 -6.85 1.53
C THR A 387 -12.12 -7.97 1.89
N LEU A 388 -11.86 -8.65 2.99
CA LEU A 388 -12.64 -9.80 3.44
C LEU A 388 -13.52 -9.45 4.64
N ARG A 389 -14.68 -10.11 4.73
CA ARG A 389 -15.54 -10.11 5.92
C ARG A 389 -15.91 -11.54 6.33
N SER A 390 -16.40 -11.69 7.56
CA SER A 390 -16.79 -13.00 8.11
C SER A 390 -15.70 -14.05 7.91
N THR A 391 -14.46 -13.64 8.20
CA THR A 391 -13.27 -14.45 7.92
C THR A 391 -13.09 -15.50 9.00
N ILE A 392 -12.91 -16.74 8.59
CA ILE A 392 -12.50 -17.85 9.44
C ILE A 392 -11.01 -18.05 9.22
N VAL A 393 -10.23 -18.02 10.30
CA VAL A 393 -8.79 -18.23 10.28
C VAL A 393 -8.46 -19.39 11.19
N ARG A 394 -7.63 -20.31 10.70
CA ARG A 394 -7.08 -21.44 11.43
C ARG A 394 -5.57 -21.45 11.31
N ASN A 395 -4.91 -21.61 12.42
CA ASN A 395 -3.45 -21.66 12.50
C ASN A 395 -3.04 -23.00 13.08
N TYR A 396 -2.13 -23.68 12.41
CA TYR A 396 -1.60 -24.97 12.77
C TYR A 396 -0.09 -24.91 12.89
N ASN A 397 0.48 -25.79 13.70
CA ASN A 397 1.93 -26.02 13.74
C ASN A 397 2.19 -27.43 13.23
N LEU A 398 2.64 -27.56 11.98
CA LEU A 398 2.78 -28.82 11.26
C LEU A 398 4.24 -29.05 10.91
N ASP A 399 5.03 -29.52 11.89
CA ASP A 399 6.48 -29.69 11.71
C ASP A 399 6.81 -30.68 10.60
N TYR A 400 5.98 -31.71 10.41
CA TYR A 400 6.14 -32.70 9.34
C TYR A 400 5.93 -32.12 7.93
N MET A 401 5.26 -30.97 7.81
CA MET A 401 5.04 -30.28 6.54
C MET A 401 6.18 -29.31 6.16
N ALA A 402 7.16 -29.10 7.02
CA ALA A 402 8.21 -28.11 6.79
C ALA A 402 9.01 -28.38 5.50
N GLY A 403 9.32 -29.64 5.22
CA GLY A 403 10.10 -30.07 4.07
C GLY A 403 9.30 -30.61 2.89
N VAL A 404 7.98 -30.46 2.89
CA VAL A 404 7.13 -30.97 1.81
C VAL A 404 7.24 -30.06 0.59
N ASP A 405 7.54 -30.65 -0.58
CA ASP A 405 7.55 -29.95 -1.86
C ASP A 405 6.14 -29.61 -2.31
N ILE A 406 5.96 -28.42 -2.87
CA ILE A 406 4.73 -28.03 -3.55
C ILE A 406 5.06 -27.80 -5.02
N ASP A 407 4.48 -28.63 -5.89
CA ASP A 407 4.73 -28.59 -7.33
C ASP A 407 3.45 -28.49 -8.16
N GLY A 408 2.28 -28.50 -7.51
CA GLY A 408 0.99 -28.41 -8.19
C GLY A 408 -0.11 -27.78 -7.36
N TYR A 409 -1.04 -27.18 -8.08
CA TYR A 409 -2.31 -26.67 -7.58
C TYR A 409 -3.45 -27.15 -8.47
N GLY A 410 -4.57 -27.43 -7.87
CA GLY A 410 -5.77 -27.77 -8.64
C GLY A 410 -7.05 -27.61 -7.86
N PHE A 411 -8.12 -27.79 -8.58
CA PHE A 411 -9.47 -27.84 -8.01
C PHE A 411 -10.36 -28.85 -8.71
N TRP A 412 -11.38 -29.33 -8.00
CA TRP A 412 -12.37 -30.27 -8.48
C TRP A 412 -13.77 -29.74 -8.20
N PHE A 413 -14.55 -29.53 -9.27
CA PHE A 413 -15.99 -29.27 -9.20
C PHE A 413 -16.77 -30.57 -9.17
N GLU A 414 -17.67 -30.72 -8.22
CA GLU A 414 -18.39 -32.01 -8.09
C GLU A 414 -19.90 -31.85 -7.93
N GLN A 415 -20.59 -32.69 -8.65
CA GLN A 415 -22.04 -32.92 -8.61
C GLN A 415 -22.30 -34.28 -7.99
N TYR A 416 -23.32 -34.37 -7.15
CA TYR A 416 -23.77 -35.67 -6.64
C TYR A 416 -24.63 -36.40 -7.65
N GLN A 417 -24.15 -37.51 -8.18
CA GLN A 417 -24.79 -38.29 -9.23
C GLN A 417 -25.23 -37.40 -10.42
N ASN A 418 -26.53 -37.42 -10.77
CA ASN A 418 -27.10 -36.56 -11.80
C ASN A 418 -28.16 -35.61 -11.23
N THR A 419 -28.01 -35.22 -9.96
CA THR A 419 -28.89 -34.23 -9.31
C THR A 419 -28.53 -32.81 -9.74
N ASP A 420 -29.42 -31.86 -9.46
CA ASP A 420 -29.09 -30.46 -9.62
C ASP A 420 -27.83 -30.14 -8.80
N HIS A 421 -26.90 -29.38 -9.38
CA HIS A 421 -25.62 -29.06 -8.78
C HIS A 421 -25.56 -27.64 -8.25
N ALA A 422 -24.63 -27.38 -7.33
CA ALA A 422 -24.26 -26.05 -6.89
C ALA A 422 -23.84 -25.17 -8.08
N ILE A 423 -24.06 -23.86 -7.97
CA ILE A 423 -23.47 -22.90 -8.88
C ILE A 423 -22.05 -22.65 -8.38
N MET A 424 -21.07 -22.93 -9.21
CA MET A 424 -19.66 -22.90 -8.87
C MET A 424 -18.84 -22.24 -9.98
N ASP A 425 -17.88 -21.43 -9.59
CA ASP A 425 -16.79 -20.99 -10.46
C ASP A 425 -15.51 -20.72 -9.63
N VAL A 426 -14.37 -20.65 -10.31
CA VAL A 426 -13.10 -20.19 -9.76
C VAL A 426 -12.61 -19.04 -10.62
N THR A 427 -12.45 -17.86 -10.05
CA THR A 427 -12.15 -16.62 -10.81
C THR A 427 -10.69 -16.35 -10.96
N ASP A 428 -9.91 -16.59 -9.92
CA ASP A 428 -8.47 -16.40 -9.96
C ASP A 428 -7.73 -17.27 -8.93
N THR A 429 -6.47 -17.51 -9.23
CA THR A 429 -5.56 -18.21 -8.32
C THR A 429 -4.18 -17.57 -8.40
N LYS A 430 -3.59 -17.33 -7.24
CA LYS A 430 -2.22 -16.84 -7.11
C LYS A 430 -1.45 -17.73 -6.13
N PHE A 431 -0.28 -18.20 -6.54
CA PHE A 431 0.68 -18.84 -5.65
C PHE A 431 2.01 -18.07 -5.69
N GLN A 432 2.53 -17.77 -4.52
CA GLN A 432 3.74 -16.97 -4.36
C GLN A 432 4.66 -17.67 -3.35
N TRP A 433 5.92 -17.87 -3.74
CA TRP A 433 6.99 -18.17 -2.79
C TRP A 433 7.30 -16.92 -1.98
N VAL A 434 7.33 -17.04 -0.66
CA VAL A 434 7.47 -15.90 0.26
C VAL A 434 8.85 -15.93 0.90
N ASN A 435 9.60 -14.86 0.75
CA ASN A 435 10.81 -14.64 1.52
C ASN A 435 10.45 -13.93 2.83
N VAL A 436 10.52 -14.65 3.95
CA VAL A 436 10.13 -14.12 5.27
C VAL A 436 11.04 -12.97 5.69
N ASP A 437 12.34 -13.12 5.46
CA ASP A 437 13.32 -12.10 5.85
C ASP A 437 13.07 -10.79 5.09
N TYR A 438 12.78 -10.91 3.79
CA TYR A 438 12.41 -9.76 2.97
C TYR A 438 11.15 -9.07 3.51
N TRP A 439 10.10 -9.83 3.86
CA TRP A 439 8.86 -9.26 4.40
C TRP A 439 9.01 -8.69 5.81
N ALA A 440 9.80 -9.32 6.65
CA ALA A 440 10.09 -8.83 8.00
C ALA A 440 10.82 -7.49 7.99
N ASP A 441 11.69 -7.28 7.01
CA ASP A 441 12.51 -6.06 6.90
C ASP A 441 11.80 -4.91 6.13
N ILE A 442 10.71 -5.17 5.41
CA ILE A 442 10.01 -4.13 4.65
C ILE A 442 9.71 -2.87 5.46
N PRO A 443 9.16 -2.92 6.68
CA PRO A 443 8.91 -1.73 7.48
C PRO A 443 10.16 -0.92 7.81
N ASN A 444 11.32 -1.57 7.86
CA ASN A 444 12.59 -0.95 8.22
C ASN A 444 13.40 -0.51 7.00
N ARG A 445 13.21 -1.18 5.86
CA ARG A 445 13.94 -0.89 4.63
C ARG A 445 13.34 0.22 3.80
N PHE A 446 12.02 0.33 3.80
CA PHE A 446 11.28 1.23 2.94
C PHE A 446 10.35 2.09 3.78
N ALA A 447 10.94 3.11 4.42
CA ALA A 447 10.17 4.09 5.20
C ALA A 447 9.26 4.96 4.32
N SER A 448 9.43 4.93 3.01
CA SER A 448 8.56 5.58 2.04
C SER A 448 8.33 4.65 0.85
N GLY A 449 7.19 4.03 0.83
CA GLY A 449 6.57 3.25 -0.24
C GLY A 449 7.34 3.03 -1.52
N ASP A 450 7.91 1.87 -1.65
CA ASP A 450 8.17 1.26 -2.93
C ASP A 450 6.96 0.43 -3.38
#